data_3ae62a8d1868ef9e051a43331e9c4d79
#
_entry.id   3ae62a8d1868ef9e051a43331e9c4d79
#
_cell.length_a   1.000
_cell.length_b   1.000
_cell.length_c   1.000
_cell.angle_alpha   90.00
_cell.angle_beta   90.00
_cell.angle_gamma   90.00
#
_symmetry.space_group_name_H-M   'P 1'
#
loop_
_entity.id
_entity.type
_entity.pdbx_description
1 polymer ?
#
loop_
_entity_poly.entity_id
_entity_poly.type
_entity_poly.pdbx_seq_one_letter_code
_entity_poly.pdbx_strand_id
1 'polypeptide(L)'
;MSCHSCLLRPKSRGEVTLASADPFADPLIDPKFLSHPDDMKDMVEGYKIMMKVLGTEPFSKYISDHTRRPIDINDDADIEQAMREEADTVYHPVGTCKMGDDSMSVVDSRLKVHSMNGLRVVDASIMPTLVGGNTNAPTIMIGEKASDMILEDWNLN
;
A
#
# COMPACT_ATOMS: atom_id res chain seq x y z
N MET A 1 -19.17 14.16 -5.25
CA MET A 1 -18.76 13.21 -4.19
C MET A 1 -17.93 12.14 -4.86
N SER A 2 -16.76 11.78 -4.30
CA SER A 2 -15.95 10.65 -4.79
C SER A 2 -16.07 9.50 -3.80
N CYS A 3 -16.12 8.27 -4.31
CA CYS A 3 -16.12 7.05 -3.51
C CYS A 3 -15.08 6.09 -4.12
N HIS A 4 -14.30 5.48 -3.26
CA HIS A 4 -13.23 4.58 -3.67
C HIS A 4 -13.33 3.28 -2.88
N SER A 5 -13.05 2.16 -3.51
CA SER A 5 -12.76 0.89 -2.85
C SER A 5 -11.25 0.61 -2.91
N CYS A 6 -10.68 0.04 -1.87
CA CYS A 6 -9.28 -0.33 -1.85
C CYS A 6 -9.06 -1.66 -1.14
N LEU A 7 -8.03 -2.39 -1.58
CA LEU A 7 -7.59 -3.61 -0.91
C LEU A 7 -6.83 -3.26 0.36
N LEU A 8 -7.27 -3.80 1.49
CA LEU A 8 -6.58 -3.63 2.76
C LEU A 8 -5.43 -4.62 2.95
N ARG A 9 -5.45 -5.74 2.24
CA ARG A 9 -4.43 -6.80 2.35
C ARG A 9 -4.06 -7.36 0.98
N PRO A 10 -3.49 -6.53 0.07
CA PRO A 10 -3.12 -6.98 -1.27
C PRO A 10 -2.09 -8.09 -1.21
N LYS A 11 -2.19 -9.04 -2.12
CA LYS A 11 -1.20 -10.13 -2.34
C LYS A 11 -0.18 -9.76 -3.41
N SER A 12 -0.52 -8.86 -4.32
CA SER A 12 0.42 -8.30 -5.30
C SER A 12 1.62 -7.68 -4.61
N ARG A 13 2.80 -7.88 -5.17
CA ARG A 13 4.05 -7.31 -4.66
C ARG A 13 4.79 -6.63 -5.80
N GLY A 14 5.13 -5.38 -5.58
CA GLY A 14 5.97 -4.60 -6.47
C GLY A 14 7.41 -4.50 -6.00
N GLU A 15 8.16 -3.67 -6.67
CA GLU A 15 9.57 -3.44 -6.36
C GLU A 15 10.00 -2.01 -6.64
N VAL A 16 11.05 -1.59 -5.94
CA VAL A 16 11.78 -0.35 -6.22
C VAL A 16 13.23 -0.74 -6.50
N THR A 17 13.73 -0.37 -7.66
CA THR A 17 15.09 -0.75 -8.11
C THR A 17 15.86 0.46 -8.61
N LEU A 18 17.18 0.33 -8.71
CA LEU A 18 18.03 1.37 -9.28
C LEU A 18 17.89 1.40 -10.80
N ALA A 19 17.69 2.58 -11.37
CA ALA A 19 17.71 2.77 -12.82
C ALA A 19 19.13 2.68 -13.41
N SER A 20 20.13 3.11 -12.63
CA SER A 20 21.54 3.11 -13.04
C SER A 20 22.47 3.24 -11.82
N ALA A 21 23.77 3.34 -12.04
CA ALA A 21 24.75 3.64 -11.00
C ALA A 21 24.86 5.15 -10.66
N ASP A 22 24.14 6.01 -11.38
CA ASP A 22 24.07 7.44 -11.09
C ASP A 22 23.17 7.66 -9.84
N PRO A 23 23.72 8.20 -8.73
CA PRO A 23 22.94 8.41 -7.50
C PRO A 23 21.86 9.50 -7.63
N PHE A 24 21.86 10.28 -8.70
CA PHE A 24 20.86 11.30 -8.98
C PHE A 24 19.77 10.84 -9.94
N ALA A 25 19.90 9.64 -10.52
CA ALA A 25 18.84 9.08 -11.36
C ALA A 25 17.65 8.65 -10.49
N ASP A 26 16.43 8.96 -10.95
CA ASP A 26 15.20 8.49 -10.29
C ASP A 26 15.16 6.97 -10.25
N PRO A 27 14.68 6.35 -9.15
CA PRO A 27 14.51 4.92 -9.06
C PRO A 27 13.41 4.43 -10.00
N LEU A 28 13.51 3.18 -10.41
CA LEU A 28 12.42 2.48 -11.09
C LEU A 28 11.43 1.99 -10.02
N ILE A 29 10.17 2.42 -10.12
CA ILE A 29 9.10 2.07 -9.20
C ILE A 29 8.05 1.29 -9.96
N ASP A 30 7.91 0.01 -9.65
CA ASP A 30 6.88 -0.87 -10.22
C ASP A 30 6.05 -1.48 -9.09
N PRO A 31 4.87 -0.92 -8.78
CA PRO A 31 4.00 -1.45 -7.73
C PRO A 31 3.32 -2.77 -8.09
N LYS A 32 3.30 -3.17 -9.37
CA LYS A 32 2.66 -4.40 -9.88
C LYS A 32 1.22 -4.55 -9.40
N PHE A 33 0.45 -3.45 -9.41
CA PHE A 33 -0.94 -3.45 -8.98
C PHE A 33 -1.75 -4.54 -9.69
N LEU A 34 -2.62 -5.22 -8.93
CA LEU A 34 -3.53 -6.24 -9.43
C LEU A 34 -2.83 -7.40 -10.19
N SER A 35 -1.54 -7.63 -9.93
CA SER A 35 -0.79 -8.74 -10.53
C SER A 35 -1.18 -10.10 -9.96
N HIS A 36 -1.71 -10.14 -8.73
CA HIS A 36 -2.25 -11.36 -8.13
C HIS A 36 -3.74 -11.49 -8.45
N PRO A 37 -4.23 -12.66 -8.93
CA PRO A 37 -5.62 -12.81 -9.36
C PRO A 37 -6.64 -12.60 -8.23
N ASP A 38 -6.32 -12.94 -7.00
CA ASP A 38 -7.21 -12.70 -5.87
C ASP A 38 -7.44 -11.21 -5.61
N ASP A 39 -6.43 -10.37 -5.86
CA ASP A 39 -6.56 -8.92 -5.68
C ASP A 39 -7.59 -8.34 -6.65
N MET A 40 -7.58 -8.80 -7.91
CA MET A 40 -8.58 -8.40 -8.89
C MET A 40 -9.98 -8.85 -8.48
N LYS A 41 -10.11 -10.10 -8.03
CA LYS A 41 -11.41 -10.63 -7.56
C LYS A 41 -11.96 -9.81 -6.39
N ASP A 42 -11.13 -9.51 -5.40
CA ASP A 42 -11.54 -8.74 -4.23
C ASP A 42 -11.88 -7.28 -4.61
N MET A 43 -11.19 -6.70 -5.61
CA MET A 43 -11.51 -5.36 -6.13
C MET A 43 -12.85 -5.33 -6.86
N VAL A 44 -13.17 -6.35 -7.67
CA VAL A 44 -14.47 -6.47 -8.35
C VAL A 44 -15.60 -6.53 -7.32
N GLU A 45 -15.47 -7.37 -6.29
CA GLU A 45 -16.45 -7.44 -5.20
C GLU A 45 -16.56 -6.12 -4.43
N GLY A 46 -15.43 -5.48 -4.11
CA GLY A 46 -15.39 -4.16 -3.47
C GLY A 46 -16.11 -3.09 -4.29
N TYR A 47 -15.92 -3.10 -5.61
CA TYR A 47 -16.63 -2.19 -6.51
C TYR A 47 -18.15 -2.41 -6.48
N LYS A 48 -18.60 -3.65 -6.56
CA LYS A 48 -20.03 -3.99 -6.49
C LYS A 48 -20.66 -3.53 -5.17
N ILE A 49 -19.98 -3.75 -4.04
CA ILE A 49 -20.43 -3.29 -2.72
C ILE A 49 -20.52 -1.76 -2.70
N MET A 50 -19.51 -1.07 -3.19
CA MET A 50 -19.49 0.39 -3.28
C MET A 50 -20.68 0.91 -4.09
N MET A 51 -20.93 0.36 -5.27
CA MET A 51 -22.05 0.77 -6.13
C MET A 51 -23.41 0.48 -5.47
N LYS A 52 -23.54 -0.63 -4.76
CA LYS A 52 -24.74 -0.94 -3.98
C LYS A 52 -25.00 0.10 -2.88
N VAL A 53 -23.96 0.51 -2.15
CA VAL A 53 -24.05 1.56 -1.12
C VAL A 53 -24.46 2.89 -1.74
N LEU A 54 -23.85 3.29 -2.85
CA LEU A 54 -24.16 4.54 -3.55
C LEU A 54 -25.59 4.56 -4.09
N GLY A 55 -26.14 3.42 -4.48
CA GLY A 55 -27.51 3.28 -4.97
C GLY A 55 -28.58 3.35 -3.89
N THR A 56 -28.22 3.38 -2.59
CA THR A 56 -29.20 3.42 -1.49
C THR A 56 -29.65 4.85 -1.17
N GLU A 57 -30.89 5.00 -0.66
CA GLU A 57 -31.27 6.20 0.07
C GLU A 57 -30.42 6.32 1.36
N PRO A 58 -29.85 7.46 1.73
CA PRO A 58 -30.01 8.79 1.13
C PRO A 58 -28.97 9.16 0.08
N PHE A 59 -28.03 8.25 -0.32
CA PHE A 59 -26.91 8.59 -1.20
C PHE A 59 -27.34 8.87 -2.64
N SER A 60 -28.26 8.10 -3.20
CA SER A 60 -28.67 8.16 -4.61
C SER A 60 -29.10 9.55 -5.05
N LYS A 61 -29.73 10.33 -4.18
CA LYS A 61 -30.19 11.71 -4.48
C LYS A 61 -29.06 12.73 -4.66
N TYR A 62 -27.82 12.41 -4.27
CA TYR A 62 -26.66 13.28 -4.43
C TYR A 62 -25.77 12.86 -5.61
N ILE A 63 -26.12 11.79 -6.31
CA ILE A 63 -25.39 11.29 -7.47
C ILE A 63 -26.13 11.80 -8.71
N SER A 64 -25.51 12.72 -9.46
CA SER A 64 -26.11 13.26 -10.68
C SER A 64 -25.77 12.41 -11.89
N ASP A 65 -24.48 12.22 -12.18
CA ASP A 65 -23.99 11.46 -13.30
C ASP A 65 -22.66 10.77 -12.97
N HIS A 66 -22.35 9.70 -13.65
CA HIS A 66 -21.03 9.06 -13.60
C HIS A 66 -20.04 9.92 -14.40
N THR A 67 -18.95 10.30 -13.77
CA THR A 67 -17.95 11.20 -14.36
C THR A 67 -17.05 10.53 -15.38
N ARG A 68 -17.08 9.20 -15.45
CA ARG A 68 -16.30 8.36 -16.37
C ARG A 68 -17.21 7.44 -17.18
N ARG A 69 -16.66 6.53 -17.97
CA ARG A 69 -17.48 5.62 -18.77
C ARG A 69 -18.48 4.83 -17.90
N PRO A 70 -19.67 4.54 -18.41
CA PRO A 70 -20.56 3.61 -17.74
C PRO A 70 -19.92 2.23 -17.61
N ILE A 71 -20.07 1.60 -16.46
CA ILE A 71 -19.58 0.24 -16.19
C ILE A 71 -20.80 -0.62 -15.89
N ASP A 72 -20.93 -1.76 -16.58
CA ASP A 72 -21.98 -2.73 -16.27
C ASP A 72 -21.60 -3.49 -14.99
N ILE A 73 -22.29 -3.20 -13.90
CA ILE A 73 -22.07 -3.82 -12.60
C ILE A 73 -22.36 -5.35 -12.58
N ASN A 74 -23.08 -5.85 -13.57
CA ASN A 74 -23.39 -7.26 -13.72
C ASN A 74 -22.38 -8.02 -14.60
N ASP A 75 -21.47 -7.30 -15.24
CA ASP A 75 -20.39 -7.87 -16.05
C ASP A 75 -19.05 -7.70 -15.34
N ASP A 76 -18.55 -8.79 -14.76
CA ASP A 76 -17.26 -8.79 -14.06
C ASP A 76 -16.10 -8.42 -14.98
N ALA A 77 -16.17 -8.79 -16.26
CA ALA A 77 -15.12 -8.46 -17.24
C ALA A 77 -15.07 -6.95 -17.53
N ASP A 78 -16.23 -6.27 -17.56
CA ASP A 78 -16.28 -4.82 -17.71
C ASP A 78 -15.73 -4.10 -16.47
N ILE A 79 -16.04 -4.61 -15.28
CA ILE A 79 -15.47 -4.09 -14.02
C ILE A 79 -13.96 -4.30 -13.98
N GLU A 80 -13.46 -5.51 -14.31
CA GLU A 80 -12.02 -5.79 -14.36
C GLU A 80 -11.28 -4.87 -15.35
N GLN A 81 -11.86 -4.64 -16.53
CA GLN A 81 -11.31 -3.74 -17.52
C GLN A 81 -11.17 -2.32 -16.95
N ALA A 82 -12.22 -1.81 -16.30
CA ALA A 82 -12.20 -0.51 -15.65
C ALA A 82 -11.13 -0.43 -14.55
N MET A 83 -10.99 -1.47 -13.72
CA MET A 83 -9.96 -1.51 -12.69
C MET A 83 -8.55 -1.45 -13.29
N ARG A 84 -8.30 -2.15 -14.40
CA ARG A 84 -6.98 -2.11 -15.07
C ARG A 84 -6.65 -0.75 -15.68
N GLU A 85 -7.67 -0.03 -16.15
CA GLU A 85 -7.50 1.29 -16.77
C GLU A 85 -7.41 2.44 -15.76
N GLU A 86 -8.06 2.29 -14.60
CA GLU A 86 -8.30 3.41 -13.70
C GLU A 86 -7.77 3.22 -12.27
N ALA A 87 -7.33 2.01 -11.89
CA ALA A 87 -6.80 1.79 -10.56
C ALA A 87 -5.52 2.60 -10.32
N ASP A 88 -5.46 3.24 -9.17
CA ASP A 88 -4.34 4.08 -8.76
C ASP A 88 -3.98 3.79 -7.29
N THR A 89 -2.86 4.33 -6.86
CA THR A 89 -2.41 4.23 -5.47
C THR A 89 -3.32 5.02 -4.53
N VAL A 90 -3.46 4.53 -3.30
CA VAL A 90 -4.04 5.31 -2.19
C VAL A 90 -2.95 5.91 -1.28
N TYR A 91 -1.72 5.99 -1.80
CA TYR A 91 -0.56 6.65 -1.19
C TYR A 91 -0.12 6.07 0.16
N HIS A 92 -0.22 4.76 0.31
CA HIS A 92 0.19 4.02 1.50
C HIS A 92 1.22 2.92 1.18
N PRO A 93 2.36 3.22 0.49
CA PRO A 93 3.37 2.22 0.19
C PRO A 93 4.09 1.78 1.47
N VAL A 94 4.43 0.48 1.54
CA VAL A 94 5.18 -0.11 2.65
C VAL A 94 6.09 -1.24 2.14
N GLY A 95 7.03 -1.70 2.96
CA GLY A 95 7.70 -2.99 2.76
C GLY A 95 8.97 -2.97 1.92
N THR A 96 9.39 -1.83 1.36
CA THR A 96 10.62 -1.75 0.55
C THR A 96 11.91 -1.97 1.34
N CYS A 97 11.86 -1.79 2.68
CA CYS A 97 12.93 -2.11 3.61
C CYS A 97 12.42 -3.04 4.72
N LYS A 98 11.65 -4.07 4.36
CA LYS A 98 10.90 -4.89 5.31
C LYS A 98 11.77 -5.43 6.44
N MET A 99 11.19 -5.47 7.64
CA MET A 99 11.77 -6.09 8.82
C MET A 99 11.62 -7.62 8.75
N GLY A 100 12.61 -8.34 9.23
CA GLY A 100 12.59 -9.81 9.33
C GLY A 100 13.98 -10.42 9.32
N ASP A 101 13.99 -11.75 9.24
CA ASP A 101 15.23 -12.57 9.27
C ASP A 101 15.44 -13.38 7.97
N ASP A 102 14.56 -13.20 6.97
CA ASP A 102 14.71 -13.86 5.67
C ASP A 102 15.69 -13.10 4.76
N SER A 103 16.12 -13.74 3.66
CA SER A 103 17.12 -13.21 2.73
C SER A 103 16.71 -11.89 2.03
N MET A 104 15.44 -11.55 2.07
CA MET A 104 14.90 -10.30 1.49
C MET A 104 14.63 -9.24 2.55
N SER A 105 14.89 -9.53 3.82
CA SER A 105 14.73 -8.56 4.91
C SER A 105 15.89 -7.57 4.94
N VAL A 106 15.58 -6.30 5.10
CA VAL A 106 16.56 -5.21 5.11
C VAL A 106 16.97 -4.85 6.54
N VAL A 107 16.05 -4.92 7.50
CA VAL A 107 16.31 -4.57 8.89
C VAL A 107 15.89 -5.70 9.83
N ASP A 108 16.55 -5.77 10.99
CA ASP A 108 16.22 -6.66 12.10
C ASP A 108 15.04 -6.14 12.94
N SER A 109 14.70 -6.85 14.03
CA SER A 109 13.64 -6.47 14.96
C SER A 109 13.92 -5.18 15.76
N ARG A 110 15.16 -4.69 15.74
CA ARG A 110 15.56 -3.39 16.30
C ARG A 110 15.79 -2.32 15.23
N LEU A 111 15.29 -2.58 14.02
CA LEU A 111 15.35 -1.68 12.87
C LEU A 111 16.77 -1.36 12.37
N LYS A 112 17.76 -2.18 12.76
CA LYS A 112 19.15 -2.07 12.28
C LYS A 112 19.27 -2.74 10.93
N VAL A 113 19.92 -2.08 9.97
CA VAL A 113 20.16 -2.65 8.64
C VAL A 113 21.10 -3.84 8.75
N HIS A 114 20.68 -4.99 8.17
CA HIS A 114 21.54 -6.20 8.13
C HIS A 114 22.87 -5.90 7.44
N SER A 115 23.93 -6.46 7.97
CA SER A 115 25.31 -6.34 7.44
C SER A 115 25.90 -4.93 7.43
N MET A 116 25.25 -3.94 8.09
CA MET A 116 25.76 -2.58 8.25
C MET A 116 25.76 -2.14 9.71
N ASN A 117 26.80 -1.41 10.11
CA ASN A 117 26.89 -0.86 11.47
C ASN A 117 26.40 0.60 11.49
N GLY A 118 25.68 0.97 12.53
CA GLY A 118 25.29 2.36 12.77
C GLY A 118 24.17 2.90 11.86
N LEU A 119 23.47 2.03 11.11
CA LEU A 119 22.37 2.42 10.22
C LEU A 119 21.07 1.74 10.63
N ARG A 120 19.99 2.52 10.62
CA ARG A 120 18.60 2.04 10.79
C ARG A 120 17.70 2.58 9.68
N VAL A 121 16.59 1.89 9.45
CA VAL A 121 15.42 2.41 8.71
C VAL A 121 14.25 2.51 9.66
N VAL A 122 13.62 3.69 9.72
CA VAL A 122 12.58 4.02 10.72
C VAL A 122 11.41 4.74 10.04
N ASP A 123 10.69 4.01 9.20
CA ASP A 123 9.50 4.50 8.50
C ASP A 123 8.59 3.35 8.08
N ALA A 124 7.55 3.63 7.29
CA ALA A 124 6.60 2.64 6.83
C ALA A 124 7.22 1.52 5.97
N SER A 125 8.41 1.74 5.38
CA SER A 125 9.07 0.75 4.54
C SER A 125 9.50 -0.51 5.30
N ILE A 126 9.63 -0.43 6.63
CA ILE A 126 9.98 -1.60 7.47
C ILE A 126 8.84 -2.60 7.64
N MET A 127 7.60 -2.23 7.34
CA MET A 127 6.44 -3.11 7.53
C MET A 127 6.55 -4.35 6.64
N PRO A 128 6.55 -5.58 7.19
CA PRO A 128 6.63 -6.80 6.38
C PRO A 128 5.39 -7.02 5.51
N THR A 129 4.24 -6.52 5.96
CA THR A 129 2.95 -6.55 5.26
C THR A 129 2.20 -5.25 5.51
N LEU A 130 1.33 -4.89 4.55
CA LEU A 130 0.46 -3.73 4.72
C LEU A 130 -0.51 -3.95 5.89
N VAL A 131 -0.62 -2.96 6.75
CA VAL A 131 -1.65 -2.94 7.81
C VAL A 131 -3.05 -2.78 7.21
N GLY A 132 -4.07 -3.25 7.91
CA GLY A 132 -5.46 -3.21 7.44
C GLY A 132 -6.11 -1.83 7.61
N GLY A 133 -5.49 -0.77 7.08
CA GLY A 133 -5.99 0.61 7.17
C GLY A 133 -4.92 1.62 6.77
N ASN A 134 -5.21 2.90 7.03
CA ASN A 134 -4.26 3.99 6.77
C ASN A 134 -2.97 3.81 7.55
N THR A 135 -1.84 4.14 6.92
CA THR A 135 -0.50 3.86 7.47
C THR A 135 0.03 4.95 8.41
N ASN A 136 -0.65 6.08 8.57
CA ASN A 136 -0.16 7.21 9.37
C ASN A 136 0.09 6.84 10.85
N ALA A 137 -0.91 6.28 11.53
CA ALA A 137 -0.78 5.93 12.94
C ALA A 137 0.32 4.88 13.20
N PRO A 138 0.39 3.75 12.46
CA PRO A 138 1.49 2.80 12.63
C PRO A 138 2.85 3.38 12.25
N THR A 139 2.95 4.31 11.32
CA THR A 139 4.23 4.97 10.99
C THR A 139 4.71 5.86 12.14
N ILE A 140 3.83 6.61 12.78
CA ILE A 140 4.15 7.38 13.99
C ILE A 140 4.61 6.43 15.10
N MET A 141 3.91 5.32 15.33
CA MET A 141 4.28 4.31 16.32
C MET A 141 5.68 3.72 16.05
N ILE A 142 6.02 3.47 14.78
CA ILE A 142 7.36 3.01 14.40
C ILE A 142 8.42 4.05 14.81
N GLY A 143 8.17 5.33 14.57
CA GLY A 143 9.08 6.42 14.96
C GLY A 143 9.29 6.50 16.46
N GLU A 144 8.20 6.48 17.26
CA GLU A 144 8.23 6.50 18.71
C GLU A 144 9.01 5.29 19.27
N LYS A 145 8.66 4.08 18.82
CA LYS A 145 9.32 2.86 19.27
C LYS A 145 10.80 2.81 18.89
N ALA A 146 11.16 3.30 17.71
CA ALA A 146 12.56 3.38 17.29
C ALA A 146 13.36 4.38 18.13
N SER A 147 12.75 5.49 18.53
CA SER A 147 13.36 6.45 19.45
C SER A 147 13.77 5.80 20.77
N ASP A 148 12.86 5.04 21.40
CA ASP A 148 13.17 4.27 22.61
C ASP A 148 14.35 3.32 22.39
N MET A 149 14.32 2.54 21.29
CA MET A 149 15.39 1.58 20.94
C MET A 149 16.74 2.28 20.76
N ILE A 150 16.77 3.48 20.21
CA ILE A 150 17.99 4.28 20.02
C ILE A 150 18.52 4.75 21.37
N LEU A 151 17.65 5.30 22.22
CA LEU A 151 18.03 5.77 23.56
C LEU A 151 18.59 4.61 24.41
N GLU A 152 17.94 3.45 24.39
CA GLU A 152 18.42 2.23 25.05
C GLU A 152 19.83 1.83 24.58
N ASP A 153 20.08 1.80 23.26
CA ASP A 153 21.36 1.37 22.69
C ASP A 153 22.49 2.34 23.04
N TRP A 154 22.19 3.59 23.31
CA TRP A 154 23.17 4.61 23.68
C TRP A 154 23.23 4.88 25.21
N ASN A 155 22.48 4.14 26.03
CA ASN A 155 22.35 4.33 27.48
C ASN A 155 22.00 5.78 27.87
N LEU A 156 21.08 6.40 27.14
CA LEU A 156 20.63 7.79 27.32
C LEU A 156 19.28 7.89 28.05
N ASN A 157 18.85 6.87 28.78
CA ASN A 157 17.60 6.82 29.56
C ASN A 157 17.77 7.47 30.93
#